data_225af3e0a71017b5fbe5f869ebefc478
#
_entry.id   225af3e0a71017b5fbe5f869ebefc478
#
_cell.length_a   1.000
_cell.length_b   1.000
_cell.length_c   1.000
_cell.angle_alpha   90.00
_cell.angle_beta   90.00
_cell.angle_gamma   90.00
#
_symmetry.space_group_name_H-M   'P 1'
#
loop_
_entity.id
_entity.type
_entity.pdbx_description
1 polymer ?
#
loop_
_entity_poly.entity_id
_entity_poly.type
_entity_poly.pdbx_seq_one_letter_code
_entity_poly.pdbx_strand_id
1 'polypeptide(L)'
;DGFSSASASLMVNGRRTSVPARMAYGIIADTEIIKSAPERFLYSGIGDMVSKITSLYDWLFESELGYSEMNDFAVMIAKKAVNSFVRTPFETIKDDLFLKELLDSLAMSGVANEIAGGSTPTSGSEHLISHALDKMLEQPQLHGIQVGIATYIMAVVQDHRYVRVNAIFEKTGFWDYVATLDLKREDFAKAIDMAPQIKPHRHTYLHEEKYRELAKKVLYEDEVLKRVFD
;
A
#
# COMPACT_ATOMS: atom_id res chain seq x y z
N ASP A 1 6.08 4.66 -8.03
CA ASP A 1 6.48 5.09 -6.70
C ASP A 1 7.39 6.33 -6.68
N GLY A 2 7.94 6.76 -7.81
CA GLY A 2 8.91 7.87 -7.86
C GLY A 2 8.37 9.25 -7.48
N PHE A 3 7.07 9.46 -7.42
CA PHE A 3 6.43 10.73 -7.07
C PHE A 3 5.32 10.60 -6.03
N SER A 4 5.03 9.38 -5.57
CA SER A 4 4.03 9.11 -4.53
C SER A 4 4.58 9.26 -3.10
N SER A 5 5.85 9.62 -2.96
CA SER A 5 6.53 9.81 -1.68
C SER A 5 7.57 10.94 -1.78
N ALA A 6 7.75 11.68 -0.68
CA ALA A 6 8.86 12.62 -0.49
C ALA A 6 10.17 11.93 -0.09
N SER A 7 10.26 10.63 -0.25
CA SER A 7 11.46 9.82 0.02
C SER A 7 11.91 9.11 -1.25
N ALA A 8 13.22 9.01 -1.46
CA ALA A 8 13.82 8.23 -2.53
C ALA A 8 14.22 6.86 -2.02
N SER A 9 13.82 5.80 -2.71
CA SER A 9 14.27 4.44 -2.43
C SER A 9 15.55 4.14 -3.21
N LEU A 10 16.69 4.17 -2.53
CA LEU A 10 18.02 4.00 -3.15
C LEU A 10 18.67 2.70 -2.69
N MET A 11 19.52 2.15 -3.55
CA MET A 11 20.40 1.06 -3.18
C MET A 11 21.68 1.63 -2.53
N VAL A 12 21.81 1.47 -1.23
CA VAL A 12 22.98 1.91 -0.46
C VAL A 12 23.67 0.69 0.12
N ASN A 13 24.94 0.45 -0.28
CA ASN A 13 25.72 -0.72 0.14
C ASN A 13 24.97 -2.07 -0.06
N GLY A 14 24.29 -2.21 -1.21
CA GLY A 14 23.54 -3.42 -1.56
C GLY A 14 22.21 -3.59 -0.81
N ARG A 15 21.76 -2.57 -0.08
CA ARG A 15 20.48 -2.57 0.64
C ARG A 15 19.56 -1.44 0.17
N ARG A 16 18.29 -1.74 -0.01
CA ARG A 16 17.27 -0.73 -0.30
C ARG A 16 17.07 0.14 0.94
N THR A 17 17.30 1.44 0.79
CA THR A 17 17.27 2.43 1.88
C THR A 17 16.39 3.59 1.45
N SER A 18 15.41 3.96 2.28
CA SER A 18 14.65 5.20 2.08
C SER A 18 15.47 6.39 2.54
N VAL A 19 15.72 7.29 1.62
CA VAL A 19 16.47 8.53 1.88
C VAL A 19 15.52 9.70 1.80
N PRO A 20 15.48 10.62 2.78
CA PRO A 20 14.68 11.83 2.70
C PRO A 20 14.98 12.61 1.41
N ALA A 21 13.94 12.99 0.71
CA ALA A 21 14.01 13.79 -0.51
C ALA A 21 12.98 14.92 -0.42
N ARG A 22 12.69 15.56 -1.54
CA ARG A 22 11.62 16.55 -1.66
C ARG A 22 10.69 16.14 -2.80
N MET A 23 9.47 16.61 -2.75
CA MET A 23 8.58 16.49 -3.89
C MET A 23 9.22 17.08 -5.15
N ALA A 24 8.99 16.42 -6.27
CA ALA A 24 9.43 16.93 -7.57
C ALA A 24 8.81 18.30 -7.84
N TYR A 25 9.60 19.22 -8.41
CA TYR A 25 9.12 20.54 -8.83
C TYR A 25 8.01 20.45 -9.89
N GLY A 26 8.07 19.45 -10.74
CA GLY A 26 7.06 19.13 -11.75
C GLY A 26 7.09 17.66 -12.10
N ILE A 27 5.93 17.12 -12.43
CA ILE A 27 5.75 15.72 -12.84
C ILE A 27 5.14 15.73 -14.23
N ILE A 28 5.81 15.07 -15.18
CA ILE A 28 5.28 14.83 -16.53
C ILE A 28 5.00 13.34 -16.65
N ALA A 29 3.74 12.98 -16.83
CA ALA A 29 3.29 11.62 -17.02
C ALA A 29 2.55 11.50 -18.35
N ASP A 30 3.10 10.71 -19.27
CA ASP A 30 2.51 10.44 -20.56
C ASP A 30 1.70 9.15 -20.47
N THR A 31 0.37 9.25 -20.56
CA THR A 31 -0.54 8.09 -20.44
C THR A 31 -0.38 7.10 -21.59
N GLU A 32 -0.01 7.56 -22.80
CA GLU A 32 0.23 6.66 -23.93
C GLU A 32 1.46 5.78 -23.72
N ILE A 33 2.52 6.34 -23.14
CA ILE A 33 3.70 5.56 -22.72
C ILE A 33 3.32 4.59 -21.60
N ILE A 34 2.55 5.02 -20.62
CA ILE A 34 2.13 4.20 -19.48
C ILE A 34 1.24 3.04 -19.93
N LYS A 35 0.34 3.24 -20.89
CA LYS A 35 -0.48 2.17 -21.48
C LYS A 35 0.38 1.05 -22.10
N SER A 36 1.54 1.39 -22.62
CA SER A 36 2.47 0.41 -23.23
C SER A 36 3.27 -0.37 -22.17
N ALA A 37 3.27 0.06 -20.92
CA ALA A 37 3.99 -0.61 -19.85
C ALA A 37 3.36 -1.98 -19.52
N PRO A 38 4.17 -2.96 -19.06
CA PRO A 38 3.64 -4.22 -18.54
C PRO A 38 2.63 -4.00 -17.41
N GLU A 39 1.49 -4.69 -17.48
CA GLU A 39 0.36 -4.50 -16.54
C GLU A 39 0.72 -4.69 -15.08
N ARG A 40 1.75 -5.50 -14.79
CA ARG A 40 2.29 -5.67 -13.43
C ARG A 40 2.62 -4.34 -12.72
N PHE A 41 3.03 -3.32 -13.47
CA PHE A 41 3.31 -2.00 -12.91
C PHE A 41 2.04 -1.22 -12.60
N LEU A 42 0.97 -1.41 -13.39
CA LEU A 42 -0.34 -0.84 -13.10
C LEU A 42 -0.95 -1.49 -11.86
N TYR A 43 -0.91 -2.82 -11.76
CA TYR A 43 -1.36 -3.53 -10.56
C TYR A 43 -0.58 -3.11 -9.31
N SER A 44 0.74 -2.91 -9.44
CA SER A 44 1.54 -2.37 -8.34
C SER A 44 1.09 -0.96 -7.93
N GLY A 45 0.82 -0.07 -8.90
CA GLY A 45 0.27 1.26 -8.62
C GLY A 45 -1.10 1.21 -7.93
N ILE A 46 -1.99 0.31 -8.38
CA ILE A 46 -3.32 0.10 -7.81
C ILE A 46 -3.22 -0.36 -6.34
N GLY A 47 -2.38 -1.36 -6.06
CA GLY A 47 -2.19 -1.88 -4.70
C GLY A 47 -1.66 -0.81 -3.75
N ASP A 48 -0.64 -0.05 -4.18
CA ASP A 48 -0.10 1.06 -3.40
C ASP A 48 -1.15 2.17 -3.20
N MET A 49 -1.94 2.51 -4.23
CA MET A 49 -2.97 3.55 -4.09
C MET A 49 -4.08 3.16 -3.11
N VAL A 50 -4.56 1.92 -3.16
CA VAL A 50 -5.64 1.43 -2.28
C VAL A 50 -5.20 1.36 -0.81
N SER A 51 -3.91 1.19 -0.54
CA SER A 51 -3.36 1.10 0.82
C SER A 51 -3.63 2.33 1.69
N LYS A 52 -3.94 3.49 1.08
CA LYS A 52 -4.26 4.72 1.81
C LYS A 52 -5.54 4.60 2.65
N ILE A 53 -6.36 3.56 2.39
CA ILE A 53 -7.52 3.22 3.21
C ILE A 53 -7.08 2.71 4.59
N THR A 54 -6.10 1.82 4.64
CA THR A 54 -5.62 1.19 5.88
C THR A 54 -4.57 2.03 6.59
N SER A 55 -3.67 2.68 5.84
CA SER A 55 -2.62 3.52 6.43
C SER A 55 -3.17 4.70 7.22
N LEU A 56 -4.24 5.35 6.73
CA LEU A 56 -4.92 6.43 7.47
C LEU A 56 -5.57 5.93 8.75
N TYR A 57 -6.01 4.68 8.76
CA TYR A 57 -6.63 4.06 9.94
C TYR A 57 -5.57 3.63 10.95
N ASP A 58 -4.40 3.18 10.50
CA ASP A 58 -3.23 3.00 11.35
C ASP A 58 -2.79 4.32 12.00
N TRP A 59 -2.76 5.42 11.22
CA TRP A 59 -2.38 6.73 11.76
C TRP A 59 -3.37 7.23 12.81
N LEU A 60 -4.66 7.02 12.59
CA LEU A 60 -5.69 7.31 13.61
C LEU A 60 -5.44 6.50 14.88
N PHE A 61 -5.18 5.21 14.76
CA PHE A 61 -4.88 4.33 15.89
C PHE A 61 -3.63 4.80 16.67
N GLU A 62 -2.54 5.14 15.98
CA GLU A 62 -1.34 5.73 16.61
C GLU A 62 -1.66 7.02 17.35
N SER A 63 -2.49 7.87 16.76
CA SER A 63 -2.84 9.16 17.34
C SER A 63 -3.73 9.01 18.59
N GLU A 64 -4.71 8.12 18.56
CA GLU A 64 -5.58 7.83 19.72
C GLU A 64 -4.80 7.26 20.89
N LEU A 65 -3.71 6.53 20.63
CA LEU A 65 -2.81 6.00 21.66
C LEU A 65 -1.73 7.01 22.08
N GLY A 66 -1.68 8.20 21.48
CA GLY A 66 -0.72 9.26 21.82
C GLY A 66 0.70 9.07 21.27
N TYR A 67 0.90 8.18 20.29
CA TYR A 67 2.21 7.94 19.67
C TYR A 67 2.53 8.92 18.53
N SER A 68 1.50 9.55 17.95
CA SER A 68 1.69 10.52 16.86
C SER A 68 0.60 11.58 16.87
N GLU A 69 0.86 12.72 16.24
CA GLU A 69 -0.17 13.74 15.98
C GLU A 69 -0.63 13.64 14.51
N MET A 70 -1.94 13.71 14.31
CA MET A 70 -2.51 13.75 12.95
C MET A 70 -2.48 15.17 12.40
N ASN A 71 -2.07 15.29 11.14
CA ASN A 71 -2.23 16.53 10.38
C ASN A 71 -3.53 16.44 9.56
N ASP A 72 -4.56 17.16 9.94
CA ASP A 72 -5.89 17.12 9.33
C ASP A 72 -5.87 17.41 7.82
N PHE A 73 -4.98 18.29 7.38
CA PHE A 73 -4.88 18.63 5.96
C PHE A 73 -4.25 17.50 5.15
N ALA A 74 -3.20 16.86 5.67
CA ALA A 74 -2.60 15.68 5.06
C ALA A 74 -3.61 14.51 5.00
N VAL A 75 -4.36 14.28 6.08
CA VAL A 75 -5.45 13.29 6.12
C VAL A 75 -6.51 13.58 5.07
N MET A 76 -6.94 14.83 4.96
CA MET A 76 -7.95 15.23 3.97
C MET A 76 -7.47 14.95 2.55
N ILE A 77 -6.22 15.29 2.22
CA ILE A 77 -5.66 15.07 0.89
C ILE A 77 -5.55 13.58 0.58
N ALA A 78 -4.91 12.79 1.45
CA ALA A 78 -4.77 11.34 1.24
C ALA A 78 -6.13 10.64 1.12
N LYS A 79 -7.09 11.01 1.97
CA LYS A 79 -8.46 10.47 1.95
C LYS A 79 -9.21 10.85 0.67
N LYS A 80 -9.05 12.07 0.17
CA LYS A 80 -9.65 12.49 -1.10
C LYS A 80 -9.03 11.75 -2.27
N ALA A 81 -7.71 11.62 -2.31
CA ALA A 81 -6.99 10.90 -3.35
C ALA A 81 -7.51 9.45 -3.50
N VAL A 82 -7.46 8.64 -2.44
CA VAL A 82 -7.93 7.26 -2.52
C VAL A 82 -9.44 7.14 -2.81
N ASN A 83 -10.26 8.06 -2.28
CA ASN A 83 -11.70 8.03 -2.55
C ASN A 83 -12.03 8.43 -4.00
N SER A 84 -11.29 9.35 -4.61
CA SER A 84 -11.42 9.70 -6.02
C SER A 84 -11.06 8.50 -6.88
N PHE A 85 -9.89 7.94 -6.68
CA PHE A 85 -9.42 6.75 -7.41
C PHE A 85 -10.43 5.59 -7.36
N VAL A 86 -10.86 5.18 -6.17
CA VAL A 86 -11.75 4.01 -5.99
C VAL A 86 -13.15 4.24 -6.58
N ARG A 87 -13.56 5.49 -6.80
CA ARG A 87 -14.87 5.83 -7.39
C ARG A 87 -14.82 6.07 -8.89
N THR A 88 -13.64 6.17 -9.47
CA THR A 88 -13.48 6.42 -10.90
C THR A 88 -14.10 5.29 -11.71
N PRO A 89 -14.99 5.59 -12.64
CA PRO A 89 -15.53 4.59 -13.55
C PRO A 89 -14.46 4.21 -14.58
N PHE A 90 -14.37 2.92 -14.90
CA PHE A 90 -13.49 2.40 -15.95
C PHE A 90 -14.02 1.06 -16.47
N GLU A 91 -13.64 0.72 -17.69
CA GLU A 91 -13.88 -0.59 -18.30
C GLU A 91 -12.60 -1.45 -18.23
N THR A 92 -11.45 -0.82 -18.42
CA THR A 92 -10.14 -1.49 -18.31
C THR A 92 -9.16 -0.65 -17.49
N ILE A 93 -8.15 -1.29 -16.92
CA ILE A 93 -7.07 -0.60 -16.18
C ILE A 93 -6.18 0.27 -17.07
N LYS A 94 -6.38 0.22 -18.39
CA LYS A 94 -5.67 1.03 -19.40
C LYS A 94 -6.49 2.20 -19.92
N ASP A 95 -7.69 2.42 -19.41
CA ASP A 95 -8.49 3.59 -19.76
C ASP A 95 -7.79 4.88 -19.36
N ASP A 96 -7.83 5.89 -20.23
CA ASP A 96 -7.18 7.18 -19.98
C ASP A 96 -7.63 7.82 -18.68
N LEU A 97 -8.92 7.80 -18.41
CA LEU A 97 -9.48 8.35 -17.17
C LEU A 97 -8.94 7.60 -15.95
N PHE A 98 -8.88 6.28 -16.01
CA PHE A 98 -8.39 5.46 -14.92
C PHE A 98 -6.90 5.70 -14.65
N LEU A 99 -6.08 5.71 -15.72
CA LEU A 99 -4.64 5.97 -15.61
C LEU A 99 -4.36 7.36 -15.09
N LYS A 100 -5.06 8.37 -15.62
CA LYS A 100 -4.93 9.74 -15.13
C LYS A 100 -5.26 9.83 -13.65
N GLU A 101 -6.38 9.26 -13.22
CA GLU A 101 -6.79 9.31 -11.83
C GLU A 101 -5.84 8.55 -10.90
N LEU A 102 -5.30 7.41 -11.35
CA LEU A 102 -4.27 6.67 -10.61
C LEU A 102 -3.02 7.53 -10.39
N LEU A 103 -2.54 8.19 -11.45
CA LEU A 103 -1.36 9.04 -11.40
C LEU A 103 -1.58 10.29 -10.52
N ASP A 104 -2.69 10.98 -10.72
CA ASP A 104 -3.06 12.16 -9.93
C ASP A 104 -3.19 11.80 -8.44
N SER A 105 -3.83 10.67 -8.14
CA SER A 105 -4.01 10.19 -6.76
C SER A 105 -2.69 9.76 -6.11
N LEU A 106 -1.77 9.12 -6.85
CA LEU A 106 -0.43 8.81 -6.37
C LEU A 106 0.39 10.10 -6.11
N ALA A 107 0.30 11.09 -6.99
CA ALA A 107 0.95 12.40 -6.78
C ALA A 107 0.40 13.11 -5.54
N MET A 108 -0.93 13.10 -5.35
CA MET A 108 -1.58 13.66 -4.15
C MET A 108 -1.15 12.94 -2.87
N SER A 109 -0.86 11.64 -2.95
CA SER A 109 -0.28 10.88 -1.82
C SER A 109 1.10 11.42 -1.43
N GLY A 110 1.94 11.73 -2.42
CA GLY A 110 3.23 12.39 -2.19
C GLY A 110 3.08 13.76 -1.52
N VAL A 111 2.11 14.57 -1.97
CA VAL A 111 1.80 15.87 -1.34
C VAL A 111 1.34 15.69 0.11
N ALA A 112 0.52 14.68 0.40
CA ALA A 112 0.09 14.40 1.77
C ALA A 112 1.28 14.04 2.67
N ASN A 113 2.24 13.26 2.17
CA ASN A 113 3.47 12.92 2.88
C ASN A 113 4.35 14.14 3.16
N GLU A 114 4.51 15.04 2.18
CA GLU A 114 5.27 16.28 2.35
C GLU A 114 4.64 17.17 3.44
N ILE A 115 3.32 17.33 3.43
CA ILE A 115 2.58 18.12 4.42
C ILE A 115 2.69 17.51 5.82
N ALA A 116 2.63 16.18 5.93
CA ALA A 116 2.77 15.48 7.21
C ALA A 116 4.22 15.40 7.71
N GLY A 117 5.20 15.77 6.88
CA GLY A 117 6.61 15.61 7.22
C GLY A 117 7.09 14.16 7.29
N GLY A 118 6.37 13.23 6.66
CA GLY A 118 6.68 11.80 6.68
C GLY A 118 5.64 10.94 5.97
N SER A 119 5.91 9.64 5.88
CA SER A 119 5.06 8.70 5.13
C SER A 119 3.83 8.19 5.90
N THR A 120 3.55 8.70 7.08
CA THR A 120 2.46 8.22 7.93
C THR A 120 1.08 8.24 7.26
N PRO A 121 0.72 9.26 6.45
CA PRO A 121 -0.57 9.27 5.76
C PRO A 121 -0.76 8.15 4.75
N THR A 122 0.33 7.57 4.24
CA THR A 122 0.29 6.64 3.10
C THR A 122 0.95 5.30 3.39
N SER A 123 1.53 5.10 4.57
CA SER A 123 2.29 3.91 4.94
C SER A 123 1.95 3.49 6.37
N GLY A 124 1.16 2.44 6.49
CA GLY A 124 0.75 1.80 7.74
C GLY A 124 1.28 0.37 7.87
N SER A 125 0.53 -0.47 8.54
CA SER A 125 0.81 -1.89 8.77
C SER A 125 1.06 -2.66 7.48
N GLU A 126 0.30 -2.38 6.42
CA GLU A 126 0.44 -3.01 5.11
C GLU A 126 1.82 -2.79 4.48
N HIS A 127 2.38 -1.60 4.65
CA HIS A 127 3.73 -1.28 4.20
C HIS A 127 4.80 -1.95 5.06
N LEU A 128 4.57 -2.12 6.37
CA LEU A 128 5.50 -2.85 7.23
C LEU A 128 5.63 -4.31 6.78
N ILE A 129 4.52 -4.95 6.37
CA ILE A 129 4.54 -6.30 5.80
C ILE A 129 5.38 -6.33 4.52
N SER A 130 5.14 -5.40 3.58
CA SER A 130 5.91 -5.31 2.33
C SER A 130 7.40 -5.10 2.59
N HIS A 131 7.76 -4.18 3.47
CA HIS A 131 9.17 -3.95 3.82
C HIS A 131 9.83 -5.14 4.54
N ALA A 132 9.05 -5.92 5.30
CA ALA A 132 9.53 -7.16 5.89
C ALA A 132 9.82 -8.21 4.80
N LEU A 133 8.92 -8.36 3.82
CA LEU A 133 9.14 -9.22 2.65
C LEU A 133 10.38 -8.79 1.85
N ASP A 134 10.54 -7.50 1.58
CA ASP A 134 11.72 -6.95 0.90
C ASP A 134 13.04 -7.26 1.63
N LYS A 135 12.98 -7.34 2.97
CA LYS A 135 14.14 -7.63 3.79
C LYS A 135 14.46 -9.13 3.87
N MET A 136 13.44 -9.98 3.80
CA MET A 136 13.55 -11.43 3.99
C MET A 136 13.83 -12.18 2.70
N LEU A 137 13.26 -11.72 1.58
CA LEU A 137 13.30 -12.43 0.30
C LEU A 137 14.43 -11.92 -0.58
N GLU A 138 15.10 -12.84 -1.28
CA GLU A 138 16.11 -12.48 -2.29
C GLU A 138 15.47 -11.84 -3.52
N GLN A 139 14.28 -12.29 -3.89
CA GLN A 139 13.51 -11.79 -5.04
C GLN A 139 12.08 -11.47 -4.61
N PRO A 140 11.86 -10.34 -3.90
CA PRO A 140 10.53 -9.93 -3.52
C PRO A 140 9.72 -9.49 -4.75
N GLN A 141 8.40 -9.56 -4.67
CA GLN A 141 7.50 -9.03 -5.68
C GLN A 141 7.54 -7.49 -5.72
N LEU A 142 6.93 -6.90 -6.73
CA LEU A 142 6.78 -5.44 -6.79
C LEU A 142 6.10 -4.92 -5.52
N HIS A 143 6.62 -3.82 -5.00
CA HIS A 143 6.19 -3.22 -3.74
C HIS A 143 4.66 -3.12 -3.62
N GLY A 144 4.00 -2.51 -4.61
CA GLY A 144 2.55 -2.32 -4.55
C GLY A 144 1.74 -3.63 -4.66
N ILE A 145 2.31 -4.71 -5.20
CA ILE A 145 1.67 -6.04 -5.17
C ILE A 145 1.64 -6.57 -3.74
N GLN A 146 2.78 -6.53 -3.05
CA GLN A 146 2.88 -6.94 -1.65
C GLN A 146 2.00 -6.05 -0.76
N VAL A 147 2.05 -4.74 -0.97
CA VAL A 147 1.22 -3.76 -0.25
C VAL A 147 -0.26 -3.98 -0.49
N GLY A 148 -0.68 -4.28 -1.72
CA GLY A 148 -2.09 -4.52 -2.05
C GLY A 148 -2.66 -5.74 -1.31
N ILE A 149 -1.95 -6.87 -1.31
CA ILE A 149 -2.34 -8.06 -0.56
C ILE A 149 -2.42 -7.74 0.94
N ALA A 150 -1.39 -7.11 1.48
CA ALA A 150 -1.33 -6.70 2.88
C ALA A 150 -2.42 -5.67 3.25
N THR A 151 -2.81 -4.80 2.32
CA THR A 151 -3.91 -3.85 2.49
C THR A 151 -5.23 -4.58 2.73
N TYR A 152 -5.52 -5.62 1.95
CA TYR A 152 -6.74 -6.40 2.19
C TYR A 152 -6.72 -7.09 3.56
N ILE A 153 -5.61 -7.75 3.91
CA ILE A 153 -5.43 -8.36 5.24
C ILE A 153 -5.69 -7.32 6.34
N MET A 154 -5.06 -6.16 6.25
CA MET A 154 -5.19 -5.12 7.26
C MET A 154 -6.58 -4.46 7.28
N ALA A 155 -7.23 -4.33 6.14
CA ALA A 155 -8.61 -3.83 6.09
C ALA A 155 -9.58 -4.75 6.85
N VAL A 156 -9.38 -6.08 6.78
CA VAL A 156 -10.15 -7.06 7.56
C VAL A 156 -9.79 -6.98 9.04
N VAL A 157 -8.51 -6.89 9.39
CA VAL A 157 -8.03 -6.77 10.79
C VAL A 157 -8.56 -5.52 11.47
N GLN A 158 -8.59 -4.40 10.74
CA GLN A 158 -9.09 -3.11 11.21
C GLN A 158 -10.63 -3.03 11.21
N ASP A 159 -11.33 -4.05 10.68
CA ASP A 159 -12.76 -4.02 10.37
C ASP A 159 -13.15 -2.74 9.60
N HIS A 160 -12.27 -2.32 8.66
CA HIS A 160 -12.41 -1.06 7.96
C HIS A 160 -12.41 -1.21 6.45
N ARG A 161 -13.58 -1.04 5.83
CA ARG A 161 -13.80 -0.97 4.37
C ARG A 161 -13.23 -2.14 3.56
N TYR A 162 -13.00 -3.30 4.15
CA TYR A 162 -12.47 -4.48 3.46
C TYR A 162 -13.33 -4.92 2.27
N VAL A 163 -14.65 -4.78 2.36
CA VAL A 163 -15.56 -5.05 1.23
C VAL A 163 -15.25 -4.13 0.04
N ARG A 164 -14.95 -2.85 0.31
CA ARG A 164 -14.61 -1.88 -0.74
C ARG A 164 -13.22 -2.13 -1.32
N VAL A 165 -12.26 -2.51 -0.48
CA VAL A 165 -10.91 -2.91 -0.91
C VAL A 165 -11.02 -4.13 -1.82
N ASN A 166 -11.77 -5.16 -1.41
CA ASN A 166 -11.99 -6.33 -2.25
C ASN A 166 -12.66 -5.98 -3.58
N ALA A 167 -13.72 -5.16 -3.55
CA ALA A 167 -14.46 -4.78 -4.76
C ALA A 167 -13.60 -4.07 -5.81
N ILE A 168 -12.67 -3.19 -5.41
CA ILE A 168 -11.75 -2.54 -6.37
C ILE A 168 -10.71 -3.52 -6.90
N PHE A 169 -10.20 -4.43 -6.08
CA PHE A 169 -9.25 -5.44 -6.51
C PHE A 169 -9.87 -6.48 -7.44
N GLU A 170 -11.12 -6.90 -7.19
CA GLU A 170 -11.88 -7.73 -8.14
C GLU A 170 -12.10 -7.00 -9.47
N LYS A 171 -12.61 -5.77 -9.41
CA LYS A 171 -12.94 -4.99 -10.60
C LYS A 171 -11.73 -4.66 -11.47
N THR A 172 -10.57 -4.46 -10.88
CA THR A 172 -9.32 -4.19 -11.61
C THR A 172 -8.64 -5.45 -12.16
N GLY A 173 -9.05 -6.65 -11.75
CA GLY A 173 -8.34 -7.89 -12.04
C GLY A 173 -7.06 -8.08 -11.21
N PHE A 174 -6.91 -7.31 -10.13
CA PHE A 174 -5.73 -7.40 -9.26
C PHE A 174 -5.58 -8.82 -8.67
N TRP A 175 -6.66 -9.41 -8.17
CA TRP A 175 -6.62 -10.76 -7.62
C TRP A 175 -6.29 -11.83 -8.67
N ASP A 176 -6.86 -11.71 -9.88
CA ASP A 176 -6.56 -12.64 -10.96
C ASP A 176 -5.08 -12.59 -11.35
N TYR A 177 -4.50 -11.38 -11.39
CA TYR A 177 -3.08 -11.23 -11.62
C TYR A 177 -2.24 -11.81 -10.46
N VAL A 178 -2.59 -11.50 -9.22
CA VAL A 178 -1.85 -11.98 -8.04
C VAL A 178 -1.87 -13.50 -7.94
N ALA A 179 -2.99 -14.15 -8.28
CA ALA A 179 -3.12 -15.61 -8.32
C ALA A 179 -2.20 -16.29 -9.36
N THR A 180 -1.66 -15.53 -10.32
CA THR A 180 -0.66 -16.07 -11.26
C THR A 180 0.77 -16.06 -10.72
N LEU A 181 0.99 -15.45 -9.57
CA LEU A 181 2.32 -15.30 -8.97
C LEU A 181 2.60 -16.46 -8.01
N ASP A 182 3.85 -16.91 -8.00
CA ASP A 182 4.32 -17.93 -7.02
C ASP A 182 4.58 -17.26 -5.67
N LEU A 183 3.49 -17.03 -4.91
CA LEU A 183 3.54 -16.42 -3.58
C LEU A 183 3.40 -17.50 -2.50
N LYS A 184 4.17 -17.33 -1.44
CA LYS A 184 4.12 -18.24 -0.29
C LYS A 184 3.43 -17.59 0.89
N ARG A 185 2.35 -18.21 1.35
CA ARG A 185 1.59 -17.77 2.52
C ARG A 185 2.48 -17.64 3.76
N GLU A 186 3.41 -18.57 3.94
CA GLU A 186 4.36 -18.59 5.06
C GLU A 186 5.29 -17.37 5.10
N ASP A 187 5.63 -16.81 3.94
CA ASP A 187 6.46 -15.61 3.89
C ASP A 187 5.70 -14.39 4.37
N PHE A 188 4.42 -14.28 4.01
CA PHE A 188 3.53 -13.25 4.55
C PHE A 188 3.31 -13.41 6.05
N ALA A 189 3.13 -14.64 6.55
CA ALA A 189 2.99 -14.90 7.98
C ALA A 189 4.24 -14.46 8.77
N LYS A 190 5.44 -14.79 8.28
CA LYS A 190 6.71 -14.32 8.86
C LYS A 190 6.86 -12.81 8.78
N ALA A 191 6.45 -12.19 7.66
CA ALA A 191 6.50 -10.76 7.48
C ALA A 191 5.58 -10.01 8.46
N ILE A 192 4.39 -10.55 8.76
CA ILE A 192 3.47 -10.03 9.78
C ILE A 192 4.15 -10.03 11.15
N ASP A 193 4.81 -11.13 11.54
CA ASP A 193 5.52 -11.21 12.82
C ASP A 193 6.73 -10.26 12.90
N MET A 194 7.40 -10.01 11.77
CA MET A 194 8.56 -9.13 11.69
C MET A 194 8.19 -7.65 11.55
N ALA A 195 6.97 -7.33 11.16
CA ALA A 195 6.51 -5.97 10.85
C ALA A 195 6.85 -4.93 11.93
N PRO A 196 6.66 -5.17 13.25
CA PRO A 196 7.00 -4.19 14.29
C PRO A 196 8.49 -3.80 14.30
N GLN A 197 9.38 -4.71 13.88
CA GLN A 197 10.84 -4.48 13.88
C GLN A 197 11.29 -3.63 12.67
N ILE A 198 10.44 -3.44 11.67
CA ILE A 198 10.75 -2.65 10.47
C ILE A 198 10.79 -1.16 10.80
N LYS A 199 9.81 -0.67 11.55
CA LYS A 199 9.76 0.73 12.04
C LYS A 199 9.39 0.73 13.53
N PRO A 200 10.32 0.42 14.43
CA PRO A 200 10.04 0.27 15.87
C PRO A 200 9.63 1.57 16.56
N HIS A 201 9.80 2.72 15.88
CA HIS A 201 9.35 4.03 16.37
C HIS A 201 7.88 4.34 16.04
N ARG A 202 7.21 3.50 15.24
CA ARG A 202 5.78 3.57 14.92
C ARG A 202 4.99 2.72 15.92
N HIS A 203 3.67 2.92 15.96
CA HIS A 203 2.78 2.07 16.74
C HIS A 203 1.49 1.74 15.97
N THR A 204 1.64 1.05 14.84
CA THR A 204 0.52 0.59 14.02
C THR A 204 -0.19 -0.62 14.66
N TYR A 205 -1.32 -1.06 14.08
CA TYR A 205 -2.02 -2.28 14.53
C TYR A 205 -1.09 -3.48 14.70
N LEU A 206 -0.11 -3.68 13.81
CA LEU A 206 0.80 -4.82 13.90
C LEU A 206 1.83 -4.74 15.05
N HIS A 207 1.94 -3.62 15.77
CA HIS A 207 2.74 -3.56 16.98
C HIS A 207 2.06 -4.28 18.17
N GLU A 208 0.74 -4.47 18.09
CA GLU A 208 -0.04 -5.25 19.05
C GLU A 208 -0.09 -6.73 18.64
N GLU A 209 0.28 -7.64 19.54
CA GLU A 209 0.31 -9.10 19.26
C GLU A 209 -1.05 -9.64 18.80
N LYS A 210 -2.13 -9.21 19.46
CA LYS A 210 -3.50 -9.63 19.12
C LYS A 210 -3.88 -9.38 17.66
N TYR A 211 -3.39 -8.30 17.07
CA TYR A 211 -3.66 -7.97 15.67
C TYR A 211 -2.74 -8.71 14.70
N ARG A 212 -1.51 -9.07 15.11
CA ARG A 212 -0.68 -9.98 14.32
C ARG A 212 -1.30 -11.38 14.24
N GLU A 213 -1.79 -11.89 15.36
CA GLU A 213 -2.49 -13.19 15.36
C GLU A 213 -3.76 -13.13 14.52
N LEU A 214 -4.54 -12.06 14.61
CA LEU A 214 -5.71 -11.87 13.75
C LEU A 214 -5.32 -11.77 12.26
N ALA A 215 -4.26 -11.04 11.92
CA ALA A 215 -3.77 -10.93 10.53
C ALA A 215 -3.33 -12.29 9.97
N LYS A 216 -2.64 -13.11 10.77
CA LYS A 216 -2.29 -14.49 10.38
C LYS A 216 -3.54 -15.36 10.21
N LYS A 217 -4.50 -15.23 11.10
CA LYS A 217 -5.78 -15.95 10.97
C LYS A 217 -6.50 -15.55 9.66
N VAL A 218 -6.60 -14.26 9.34
CA VAL A 218 -7.15 -13.78 8.06
C VAL A 218 -6.37 -14.36 6.89
N LEU A 219 -5.05 -14.33 6.93
CA LEU A 219 -4.18 -14.86 5.87
C LEU A 219 -4.45 -16.34 5.55
N TYR A 220 -4.79 -17.15 6.55
CA TYR A 220 -5.01 -18.60 6.38
C TYR A 220 -6.48 -18.99 6.15
N GLU A 221 -7.43 -18.22 6.68
CA GLU A 221 -8.83 -18.62 6.70
C GLU A 221 -9.73 -17.85 5.71
N ASP A 222 -9.29 -16.66 5.23
CA ASP A 222 -10.10 -15.83 4.35
C ASP A 222 -10.22 -16.42 2.94
N GLU A 223 -11.45 -16.46 2.40
CA GLU A 223 -11.74 -17.10 1.11
C GLU A 223 -11.13 -16.38 -0.09
N VAL A 224 -10.95 -15.06 -0.02
CA VAL A 224 -10.28 -14.29 -1.07
C VAL A 224 -8.81 -14.66 -1.11
N LEU A 225 -8.16 -14.74 0.05
CA LEU A 225 -6.73 -15.08 0.15
C LEU A 225 -6.43 -16.54 -0.16
N LYS A 226 -7.39 -17.46 0.07
CA LYS A 226 -7.25 -18.84 -0.41
C LYS A 226 -7.08 -18.91 -1.92
N ARG A 227 -7.85 -18.14 -2.68
CA ARG A 227 -7.71 -18.07 -4.16
C ARG A 227 -6.35 -17.53 -4.62
N VAL A 228 -5.68 -16.76 -3.78
CA VAL A 228 -4.40 -16.12 -4.10
C VAL A 228 -3.22 -17.06 -3.83
N PHE A 229 -3.30 -17.87 -2.77
CA PHE A 229 -2.18 -18.66 -2.26
C PHE A 229 -2.33 -20.18 -2.50
N ASP A 230 -3.50 -20.67 -2.89
CA ASP A 230 -3.81 -22.08 -3.17
C ASP A 230 -3.94 -22.30 -4.68
#